data_0a6d7cde10c50b963320ad120d1acf56
#
_entry.id   0a6d7cde10c50b963320ad120d1acf56
#
_cell.length_a   1.000
_cell.length_b   1.000
_cell.length_c   1.000
_cell.angle_alpha   90.00
_cell.angle_beta   90.00
_cell.angle_gamma   90.00
#
_symmetry.space_group_name_H-M   'P 1'
#
loop_
_entity.id
_entity.type
_entity.pdbx_description
1 polymer ?
#
loop_
_entity_poly.entity_id
_entity_poly.type
_entity_poly.pdbx_seq_one_letter_code
_entity_poly.pdbx_strand_id
1 'polypeptide(L)'
;MQVERTSDGESFVVKGRGEFQMVILIETMRREGYEFCVGRPEVIMKREEGKTLEPIEHLFIDCEDAYMGIVTEKLSKRKGRMITMSNHQTGRVRVEFSIPSRALIGYRDEFLTDTKGTGIMNSFLSGYEEYRGAFPQRHTGSLVSDRQGQAVAYALFNLEPRGNLFVVPGDPVYEGMIVGEHNRENDLNVNPCKAKKLSNMRASGK
;
A
#
# COMPACT_ATOMS: atom_id res chain seq x y z
N MET A 1 -2.56 15.17 -18.84
CA MET A 1 -1.37 14.51 -18.30
C MET A 1 -0.15 15.29 -18.76
N GLN A 2 0.80 15.53 -17.87
CA GLN A 2 2.08 16.17 -18.21
C GLN A 2 3.19 15.15 -17.99
N VAL A 3 4.17 15.10 -18.89
CA VAL A 3 5.32 14.20 -18.81
C VAL A 3 6.57 15.04 -18.88
N GLU A 4 7.44 14.90 -17.90
CA GLU A 4 8.72 15.60 -17.81
C GLU A 4 9.83 14.56 -17.65
N ARG A 5 10.92 14.72 -18.39
CA ARG A 5 12.09 13.86 -18.23
C ARG A 5 12.90 14.34 -17.03
N THR A 6 13.36 13.42 -16.19
CA THR A 6 14.24 13.77 -15.07
C THR A 6 15.62 14.23 -15.55
N SER A 7 16.34 14.95 -14.71
CA SER A 7 17.67 15.50 -15.04
C SER A 7 18.72 14.43 -15.32
N ASP A 8 18.56 13.22 -14.78
CA ASP A 8 19.39 12.04 -15.05
C ASP A 8 19.13 11.43 -16.44
N GLY A 9 18.01 11.78 -17.06
CA GLY A 9 17.63 11.31 -18.38
C GLY A 9 17.17 9.87 -18.47
N GLU A 10 17.09 9.15 -17.34
CA GLU A 10 16.70 7.73 -17.28
C GLU A 10 15.25 7.54 -16.85
N SER A 11 14.65 8.52 -16.20
CA SER A 11 13.31 8.43 -15.65
C SER A 11 12.39 9.53 -16.17
N PHE A 12 11.09 9.32 -16.00
CA PHE A 12 10.06 10.30 -16.35
C PHE A 12 9.16 10.58 -15.16
N VAL A 13 8.90 11.84 -14.89
CA VAL A 13 7.88 12.27 -13.95
C VAL A 13 6.58 12.47 -14.71
N VAL A 14 5.56 11.71 -14.35
CA VAL A 14 4.24 11.81 -14.97
C VAL A 14 3.28 12.45 -13.99
N LYS A 15 2.71 13.61 -14.35
CA LYS A 15 1.75 14.36 -13.54
C LYS A 15 0.35 14.18 -14.11
N GLY A 16 -0.58 13.76 -13.27
CA GLY A 16 -2.00 13.53 -13.63
C GLY A 16 -2.96 14.05 -12.57
N ARG A 17 -4.25 13.98 -12.86
CA ARG A 17 -5.30 14.44 -11.95
C ARG A 17 -5.51 13.54 -10.74
N GLY A 18 -5.11 12.27 -10.86
CA GLY A 18 -5.32 11.31 -9.79
C GLY A 18 -4.77 9.93 -10.13
N GLU A 19 -4.81 9.05 -9.15
CA GLU A 19 -4.25 7.71 -9.20
C GLU A 19 -4.82 6.87 -10.36
N PHE A 20 -6.13 6.92 -10.56
CA PHE A 20 -6.80 6.15 -11.61
C PHE A 20 -6.28 6.45 -13.02
N GLN A 21 -5.96 7.72 -13.31
CA GLN A 21 -5.37 8.10 -14.60
C GLN A 21 -3.97 7.49 -14.79
N MET A 22 -3.20 7.37 -13.71
CA MET A 22 -1.88 6.74 -13.74
C MET A 22 -1.99 5.23 -13.97
N VAL A 23 -2.93 4.57 -13.31
CA VAL A 23 -3.18 3.13 -13.48
C VAL A 23 -3.55 2.80 -14.92
N ILE A 24 -4.40 3.60 -15.57
CA ILE A 24 -4.75 3.40 -16.99
C ILE A 24 -3.52 3.54 -17.89
N LEU A 25 -2.68 4.55 -17.65
CA LEU A 25 -1.44 4.73 -18.41
C LEU A 25 -0.52 3.50 -18.27
N ILE A 26 -0.27 3.08 -17.03
CA ILE A 26 0.59 1.94 -16.71
C ILE A 26 0.08 0.68 -17.41
N GLU A 27 -1.22 0.42 -17.31
CA GLU A 27 -1.83 -0.76 -17.94
C GLU A 27 -1.76 -0.72 -19.46
N THR A 28 -1.97 0.46 -20.05
CA THR A 28 -1.85 0.64 -21.51
C THR A 28 -0.41 0.37 -21.97
N MET A 29 0.59 0.92 -21.29
CA MET A 29 2.00 0.71 -21.62
C MET A 29 2.39 -0.77 -21.49
N ARG A 30 1.92 -1.45 -20.43
CA ARG A 30 2.17 -2.90 -20.26
C ARG A 30 1.58 -3.73 -21.41
N ARG A 31 0.37 -3.41 -21.86
CA ARG A 31 -0.28 -4.09 -22.99
C ARG A 31 0.45 -3.86 -24.31
N GLU A 32 1.09 -2.72 -24.47
CA GLU A 32 1.94 -2.40 -25.62
C GLU A 32 3.34 -3.06 -25.54
N GLY A 33 3.64 -3.78 -24.45
CA GLY A 33 4.87 -4.55 -24.29
C GLY A 33 6.05 -3.76 -23.72
N TYR A 34 5.82 -2.58 -23.14
CA TYR A 34 6.87 -1.82 -22.46
C TYR A 34 7.18 -2.41 -21.10
N GLU A 35 8.48 -2.57 -20.80
CA GLU A 35 8.99 -2.92 -19.47
C GLU A 35 9.46 -1.66 -18.77
N PHE A 36 8.95 -1.41 -17.57
CA PHE A 36 9.31 -0.22 -16.77
C PHE A 36 9.00 -0.44 -15.28
N CYS A 37 9.69 0.32 -14.44
CA CYS A 37 9.41 0.37 -13.01
C CYS A 37 8.59 1.62 -12.67
N VAL A 38 7.66 1.49 -11.73
CA VAL A 38 6.83 2.59 -11.24
C VAL A 38 7.26 2.95 -9.83
N GLY A 39 7.60 4.21 -9.61
CA GLY A 39 7.84 4.76 -8.29
C GLY A 39 6.55 4.97 -7.48
N ARG A 40 6.69 5.30 -6.21
CA ARG A 40 5.53 5.66 -5.39
C ARG A 40 4.87 6.93 -5.92
N PRO A 41 3.54 6.99 -5.99
CA PRO A 41 2.84 8.20 -6.33
C PRO A 41 3.04 9.26 -5.25
N GLU A 42 3.29 10.49 -5.68
CA GLU A 42 3.46 11.65 -4.81
C GLU A 42 2.41 12.71 -5.15
N VAL A 43 1.86 13.35 -4.15
CA VAL A 43 0.94 14.47 -4.36
C VAL A 43 1.71 15.74 -4.65
N ILE A 44 1.18 16.57 -5.53
CA ILE A 44 1.81 17.84 -5.90
C ILE A 44 1.55 18.85 -4.80
N MET A 45 2.61 19.26 -4.11
CA MET A 45 2.58 20.33 -3.10
C MET A 45 2.67 21.70 -3.77
N LYS A 46 2.08 22.72 -3.15
CA LYS A 46 2.26 24.11 -3.53
C LYS A 46 3.13 24.83 -2.51
N ARG A 47 3.85 25.84 -2.96
CA ARG A 47 4.59 26.75 -2.09
C ARG A 47 4.05 28.15 -2.29
N GLU A 48 3.49 28.73 -1.25
CA GLU A 48 2.96 30.09 -1.25
C GLU A 48 3.44 30.79 0.03
N GLU A 49 3.96 32.00 -0.13
CA GLU A 49 4.45 32.84 0.99
C GLU A 49 5.46 32.14 1.92
N GLY A 50 6.31 31.26 1.39
CA GLY A 50 7.29 30.50 2.17
C GLY A 50 6.72 29.29 2.91
N LYS A 51 5.41 29.05 2.84
CA LYS A 51 4.75 27.88 3.41
C LYS A 51 4.54 26.79 2.38
N THR A 52 4.64 25.54 2.82
CA THR A 52 4.29 24.39 2.01
C THR A 52 2.82 24.05 2.24
N LEU A 53 2.04 24.08 1.17
CA LEU A 53 0.63 23.72 1.16
C LEU A 53 0.44 22.33 0.55
N GLU A 54 -0.41 21.53 1.15
CA GLU A 54 -0.80 20.22 0.64
C GLU A 54 -2.28 20.18 0.22
N PRO A 55 -2.61 19.37 -0.81
CA PRO A 55 -4.00 19.20 -1.21
C PRO A 55 -4.79 18.45 -0.14
N ILE A 56 -5.95 18.98 0.21
CA ILE A 56 -6.87 18.41 1.20
C ILE A 56 -8.12 17.92 0.49
N GLU A 57 -8.53 16.72 0.83
CA GLU A 57 -9.78 16.14 0.36
C GLU A 57 -10.84 16.12 1.44
N HIS A 58 -12.06 16.37 1.02
CA HIS A 58 -13.25 16.08 1.79
C HIS A 58 -13.65 14.64 1.53
N LEU A 59 -13.51 13.80 2.54
CA LEU A 59 -13.73 12.36 2.49
C LEU A 59 -15.07 12.02 3.14
N PHE A 60 -15.90 11.27 2.42
CA PHE A 60 -17.15 10.70 2.90
C PHE A 60 -16.98 9.21 3.09
N ILE A 61 -17.34 8.73 4.25
CA ILE A 61 -17.37 7.31 4.59
C ILE A 61 -18.77 6.95 5.07
N ASP A 62 -19.28 5.84 4.55
CA ASP A 62 -20.49 5.18 5.00
C ASP A 62 -20.15 3.72 5.31
N CYS A 63 -20.23 3.31 6.56
CA CYS A 63 -19.91 1.96 6.99
C CYS A 63 -20.83 1.53 8.15
N GLU A 64 -20.78 0.24 8.48
CA GLU A 64 -21.47 -0.27 9.66
C GLU A 64 -20.84 0.28 10.94
N ASP A 65 -21.67 0.53 11.94
CA ASP A 65 -21.27 1.11 13.23
C ASP A 65 -20.15 0.30 13.91
N ALA A 66 -20.16 -1.02 13.74
CA ALA A 66 -19.13 -1.92 14.26
C ALA A 66 -17.69 -1.64 13.76
N TYR A 67 -17.54 -1.05 12.56
CA TYR A 67 -16.23 -0.73 11.98
C TYR A 67 -15.80 0.72 12.19
N MET A 68 -16.68 1.55 12.76
CA MET A 68 -16.45 2.99 12.89
C MET A 68 -15.21 3.30 13.73
N GLY A 69 -14.97 2.53 14.79
CA GLY A 69 -13.81 2.71 15.68
C GLY A 69 -12.48 2.56 14.94
N ILE A 70 -12.30 1.46 14.21
CA ILE A 70 -11.06 1.19 13.46
C ILE A 70 -10.85 2.19 12.33
N VAL A 71 -11.91 2.57 11.61
CA VAL A 71 -11.87 3.55 10.52
C VAL A 71 -11.42 4.92 11.05
N THR A 72 -12.04 5.39 12.15
CA THR A 72 -11.69 6.68 12.75
C THR A 72 -10.26 6.70 13.28
N GLU A 73 -9.82 5.63 13.95
CA GLU A 73 -8.46 5.51 14.45
C GLU A 73 -7.43 5.61 13.32
N LYS A 74 -7.62 4.84 12.25
CA LYS A 74 -6.70 4.81 11.11
C LYS A 74 -6.65 6.15 10.37
N LEU A 75 -7.78 6.78 10.13
CA LEU A 75 -7.83 8.10 9.50
C LEU A 75 -7.19 9.19 10.37
N SER A 76 -7.38 9.14 11.68
CA SER A 76 -6.74 10.07 12.62
C SER A 76 -5.22 9.93 12.60
N LYS A 77 -4.67 8.72 12.59
CA LYS A 77 -3.23 8.45 12.42
C LYS A 77 -2.70 9.02 11.10
N ARG A 78 -3.52 9.05 10.05
CA ARG A 78 -3.22 9.62 8.73
C ARG A 78 -3.51 11.13 8.61
N LYS A 79 -3.64 11.83 9.76
CA LYS A 79 -3.90 13.28 9.84
C LYS A 79 -5.28 13.71 9.32
N GLY A 80 -6.23 12.80 9.24
CA GLY A 80 -7.64 13.10 8.99
C GLY A 80 -8.25 13.80 10.20
N ARG A 81 -9.05 14.83 9.95
CA ARG A 81 -9.85 15.55 10.94
C ARG A 81 -11.31 15.28 10.66
N MET A 82 -12.01 14.71 11.63
CA MET A 82 -13.46 14.50 11.53
C MET A 82 -14.18 15.85 11.48
N ILE A 83 -15.06 16.01 10.51
CA ILE A 83 -15.90 17.22 10.35
C ILE A 83 -17.26 16.97 10.98
N THR A 84 -17.92 15.89 10.58
CA THR A 84 -19.22 15.51 11.09
C THR A 84 -19.41 14.00 11.10
N MET A 85 -20.34 13.56 11.95
CA MET A 85 -20.74 12.16 12.05
C MET A 85 -22.25 12.10 12.21
N SER A 86 -22.92 11.30 11.39
CA SER A 86 -24.36 11.08 11.47
C SER A 86 -24.68 9.58 11.54
N ASN A 87 -25.45 9.20 12.55
CA ASN A 87 -25.93 7.84 12.70
C ASN A 87 -27.39 7.78 12.25
N HIS A 88 -27.66 6.97 11.23
CA HIS A 88 -29.00 6.86 10.64
C HIS A 88 -29.90 5.83 11.36
N GLN A 89 -29.50 5.31 12.53
CA GLN A 89 -30.24 4.30 13.31
C GLN A 89 -30.56 3.00 12.53
N THR A 90 -29.93 2.82 11.35
CA THR A 90 -30.06 1.65 10.49
C THR A 90 -28.90 0.67 10.68
N GLY A 91 -28.06 0.87 11.71
CA GLY A 91 -26.81 0.14 11.91
C GLY A 91 -25.65 0.64 11.03
N ARG A 92 -25.87 1.71 10.25
CA ARG A 92 -24.85 2.38 9.43
C ARG A 92 -24.59 3.79 9.89
N VAL A 93 -23.34 4.21 9.81
CA VAL A 93 -22.86 5.52 10.20
C VAL A 93 -22.19 6.19 9.00
N ARG A 94 -22.55 7.44 8.76
CA ARG A 94 -21.87 8.31 7.80
C ARG A 94 -20.96 9.27 8.53
N VAL A 95 -19.71 9.37 8.07
CA VAL A 95 -18.71 10.27 8.64
C VAL A 95 -18.01 11.03 7.54
N GLU A 96 -17.71 12.28 7.83
CA GLU A 96 -16.99 13.16 6.93
C GLU A 96 -15.66 13.58 7.56
N PHE A 97 -14.60 13.55 6.77
CA PHE A 97 -13.26 13.94 7.18
C PHE A 97 -12.66 14.96 6.23
N SER A 98 -11.86 15.86 6.79
CA SER A 98 -10.87 16.65 6.05
C SER A 98 -9.52 15.94 6.16
N ILE A 99 -8.95 15.49 5.05
CA ILE A 99 -7.77 14.63 5.05
C ILE A 99 -6.80 15.01 3.93
N PRO A 100 -5.46 14.98 4.16
CA PRO A 100 -4.50 15.18 3.08
C PRO A 100 -4.65 14.13 1.99
N SER A 101 -4.62 14.52 0.70
CA SER A 101 -4.72 13.59 -0.43
C SER A 101 -3.68 12.48 -0.36
N ARG A 102 -2.45 12.78 0.10
CA ARG A 102 -1.38 11.77 0.29
C ARG A 102 -1.75 10.70 1.31
N ALA A 103 -2.67 10.97 2.24
CA ALA A 103 -3.10 10.03 3.25
C ALA A 103 -4.12 9.02 2.74
N LEU A 104 -4.74 9.28 1.58
CA LEU A 104 -5.69 8.37 0.93
C LEU A 104 -4.98 7.37 -0.01
N ILE A 105 -3.74 7.65 -0.40
CA ILE A 105 -2.95 6.73 -1.22
C ILE A 105 -2.78 5.40 -0.47
N GLY A 106 -3.26 4.31 -1.08
CA GLY A 106 -3.25 2.95 -0.51
C GLY A 106 -4.24 2.71 0.64
N TYR A 107 -5.02 3.71 1.07
CA TYR A 107 -5.98 3.53 2.16
C TYR A 107 -7.24 2.76 1.73
N ARG A 108 -7.60 2.80 0.45
CA ARG A 108 -8.83 2.19 -0.06
C ARG A 108 -8.90 0.67 0.20
N ASP A 109 -7.82 -0.03 -0.05
CA ASP A 109 -7.75 -1.49 0.13
C ASP A 109 -7.80 -1.87 1.61
N GLU A 110 -7.10 -1.09 2.45
CA GLU A 110 -7.14 -1.22 3.89
C GLU A 110 -8.56 -0.99 4.44
N PHE A 111 -9.24 0.06 3.99
CA PHE A 111 -10.62 0.37 4.35
C PHE A 111 -11.60 -0.75 3.95
N LEU A 112 -11.48 -1.27 2.73
CA LEU A 112 -12.32 -2.39 2.28
C LEU A 112 -12.08 -3.65 3.10
N THR A 113 -10.82 -3.91 3.48
CA THR A 113 -10.49 -5.04 4.38
C THR A 113 -11.11 -4.86 5.75
N ASP A 114 -10.98 -3.69 6.36
CA ASP A 114 -11.51 -3.38 7.70
C ASP A 114 -13.04 -3.45 7.75
N THR A 115 -13.69 -3.03 6.67
CA THR A 115 -15.15 -3.01 6.55
C THR A 115 -15.72 -4.27 5.89
N LYS A 116 -14.89 -5.31 5.66
CA LYS A 116 -15.27 -6.56 4.97
C LYS A 116 -15.97 -6.32 3.62
N GLY A 117 -15.56 -5.27 2.91
CA GLY A 117 -16.12 -4.90 1.61
C GLY A 117 -17.46 -4.15 1.67
N THR A 118 -18.05 -3.92 2.85
CA THR A 118 -19.37 -3.27 2.98
C THR A 118 -19.31 -1.75 3.06
N GLY A 119 -18.11 -1.19 3.27
CA GLY A 119 -17.89 0.25 3.39
C GLY A 119 -17.91 0.97 2.05
N ILE A 120 -18.43 2.17 2.04
CA ILE A 120 -18.44 3.08 0.89
C ILE A 120 -17.55 4.27 1.22
N MET A 121 -16.65 4.60 0.31
CA MET A 121 -15.71 5.70 0.46
C MET A 121 -15.66 6.55 -0.81
N ASN A 122 -15.91 7.85 -0.67
CA ASN A 122 -15.82 8.83 -1.74
C ASN A 122 -15.08 10.06 -1.24
N SER A 123 -14.29 10.68 -2.11
CA SER A 123 -13.59 11.92 -1.79
C SER A 123 -13.57 12.90 -2.96
N PHE A 124 -13.42 14.17 -2.64
CA PHE A 124 -13.14 15.20 -3.62
C PHE A 124 -12.18 16.25 -3.06
N LEU A 125 -11.41 16.87 -3.94
CA LEU A 125 -10.47 17.93 -3.56
C LEU A 125 -11.23 19.13 -3.02
N SER A 126 -11.00 19.49 -1.75
CA SER A 126 -11.59 20.64 -1.09
C SER A 126 -10.76 21.91 -1.29
N GLY A 127 -9.43 21.78 -1.37
CA GLY A 127 -8.53 22.92 -1.51
C GLY A 127 -7.10 22.55 -1.09
N TYR A 128 -6.35 23.58 -0.69
CA TYR A 128 -4.99 23.42 -0.18
C TYR A 128 -4.90 24.04 1.20
N GLU A 129 -4.26 23.33 2.13
CA GLU A 129 -3.98 23.80 3.48
C GLU A 129 -2.50 23.63 3.81
N GLU A 130 -2.06 24.26 4.88
CA GLU A 130 -0.72 24.10 5.40
C GLU A 130 -0.41 22.63 5.73
N TYR A 131 0.80 22.18 5.42
CA TYR A 131 1.25 20.80 5.62
C TYR A 131 1.02 20.30 7.05
N ARG A 132 0.23 19.25 7.20
CA ARG A 132 -0.20 18.71 8.51
C ARG A 132 0.84 17.80 9.18
N GLY A 133 2.07 17.78 8.68
CA GLY A 133 3.16 16.96 9.21
C GLY A 133 3.18 15.53 8.67
N ALA A 134 4.25 14.80 8.98
CA ALA A 134 4.42 13.42 8.57
C ALA A 134 3.46 12.48 9.30
N PHE A 135 3.14 11.37 8.65
CA PHE A 135 2.46 10.21 9.24
C PHE A 135 3.11 8.92 8.71
N PRO A 136 2.97 7.80 9.41
CA PRO A 136 3.46 6.51 8.94
C PRO A 136 2.80 6.15 7.60
N GLN A 137 3.63 6.03 6.54
CA GLN A 137 3.15 5.66 5.20
C GLN A 137 3.27 4.17 4.92
N ARG A 138 4.04 3.47 5.74
CA ARG A 138 4.27 2.04 5.61
C ARG A 138 3.44 1.31 6.66
N HIS A 139 2.49 0.51 6.19
CA HIS A 139 1.57 -0.25 7.05
C HIS A 139 1.96 -1.71 7.18
N THR A 140 2.81 -2.20 6.27
CA THR A 140 3.28 -3.58 6.20
C THR A 140 4.80 -3.63 6.25
N GLY A 141 5.35 -4.64 6.89
CA GLY A 141 6.77 -4.93 6.88
C GLY A 141 7.24 -5.56 5.58
N SER A 142 8.52 -5.87 5.49
CA SER A 142 9.12 -6.64 4.39
C SER A 142 9.54 -8.01 4.88
N LEU A 143 9.44 -8.99 3.99
CA LEU A 143 10.15 -10.26 4.12
C LEU A 143 11.52 -10.09 3.50
N VAL A 144 12.57 -10.16 4.32
CA VAL A 144 13.96 -9.89 3.92
C VAL A 144 14.75 -11.18 3.94
N SER A 145 15.45 -11.51 2.84
CA SER A 145 16.29 -12.70 2.79
C SER A 145 17.47 -12.60 3.77
N ASP A 146 17.68 -13.65 4.57
CA ASP A 146 18.78 -13.77 5.52
C ASP A 146 20.06 -14.36 4.88
N ARG A 147 20.03 -14.69 3.60
CA ARG A 147 21.17 -15.32 2.88
C ARG A 147 21.10 -15.20 1.38
N GLN A 148 22.22 -15.50 0.75
CA GLN A 148 22.35 -15.66 -0.69
C GLN A 148 22.04 -17.11 -1.11
N GLY A 149 21.40 -17.27 -2.30
CA GLY A 149 21.12 -18.58 -2.89
C GLY A 149 20.04 -18.51 -3.96
N GLN A 150 19.35 -19.63 -4.18
CA GLN A 150 18.18 -19.71 -5.05
C GLN A 150 16.94 -19.98 -4.21
N ALA A 151 15.86 -19.30 -4.52
CA ALA A 151 14.57 -19.51 -3.88
C ALA A 151 14.05 -20.92 -4.22
N VAL A 152 13.58 -21.66 -3.22
CA VAL A 152 13.07 -23.02 -3.38
C VAL A 152 11.58 -23.10 -3.05
N ALA A 153 10.82 -23.87 -3.83
CA ALA A 153 9.37 -24.01 -3.68
C ALA A 153 8.94 -24.36 -2.24
N TYR A 154 9.68 -25.24 -1.57
CA TYR A 154 9.37 -25.63 -0.19
C TYR A 154 9.48 -24.47 0.80
N ALA A 155 10.49 -23.61 0.66
CA ALA A 155 10.64 -22.44 1.52
C ALA A 155 9.55 -21.42 1.25
N LEU A 156 9.27 -21.11 -0.03
CA LEU A 156 8.26 -20.15 -0.42
C LEU A 156 6.86 -20.58 0.05
N PHE A 157 6.49 -21.84 -0.11
CA PHE A 157 5.24 -22.39 0.41
C PHE A 157 5.07 -22.17 1.93
N ASN A 158 6.15 -22.30 2.72
CA ASN A 158 6.12 -22.04 4.15
C ASN A 158 6.09 -20.54 4.50
N LEU A 159 6.42 -19.66 3.56
CA LEU A 159 6.40 -18.21 3.73
C LEU A 159 5.08 -17.57 3.27
N GLU A 160 4.30 -18.20 2.40
CA GLU A 160 2.98 -17.71 1.94
C GLU A 160 2.06 -17.24 3.08
N PRO A 161 1.93 -17.96 4.22
CA PRO A 161 1.08 -17.49 5.31
C PRO A 161 1.57 -16.20 5.99
N ARG A 162 2.80 -15.77 5.72
CA ARG A 162 3.42 -14.58 6.34
C ARG A 162 3.28 -13.32 5.50
N GLY A 163 2.93 -13.46 4.21
CA GLY A 163 2.79 -12.30 3.32
C GLY A 163 2.78 -12.64 1.85
N ASN A 164 2.80 -11.62 1.02
CA ASN A 164 2.85 -11.74 -0.43
C ASN A 164 4.31 -11.86 -0.90
N LEU A 165 4.62 -12.92 -1.62
CA LEU A 165 5.97 -13.16 -2.14
C LEU A 165 6.16 -12.49 -3.52
N PHE A 166 7.33 -11.90 -3.74
CA PHE A 166 7.73 -11.24 -5.00
C PHE A 166 8.64 -12.11 -5.84
N VAL A 167 9.15 -13.21 -5.27
CA VAL A 167 10.07 -14.15 -5.92
C VAL A 167 9.39 -15.49 -6.19
N VAL A 168 9.82 -16.16 -7.25
CA VAL A 168 9.34 -17.49 -7.61
C VAL A 168 10.45 -18.55 -7.40
N PRO A 169 10.12 -19.86 -7.35
CA PRO A 169 11.11 -20.92 -7.23
C PRO A 169 12.15 -20.86 -8.36
N GLY A 170 13.44 -20.88 -8.00
CA GLY A 170 14.55 -20.78 -8.93
C GLY A 170 15.17 -19.37 -9.03
N ASP A 171 14.50 -18.34 -8.55
CA ASP A 171 15.03 -16.97 -8.58
C ASP A 171 16.29 -16.86 -7.71
N PRO A 172 17.33 -16.15 -8.20
CA PRO A 172 18.49 -15.83 -7.38
C PRO A 172 18.12 -14.78 -6.32
N VAL A 173 18.51 -15.03 -5.09
CA VAL A 173 18.31 -14.10 -3.97
C VAL A 173 19.61 -13.80 -3.28
N TYR A 174 19.75 -12.62 -2.70
CA TYR A 174 20.91 -12.20 -1.92
C TYR A 174 20.50 -11.78 -0.51
N GLU A 175 21.44 -11.76 0.41
CA GLU A 175 21.22 -11.30 1.79
C GLU A 175 20.79 -9.82 1.80
N GLY A 176 19.69 -9.52 2.50
CA GLY A 176 19.09 -8.19 2.50
C GLY A 176 18.08 -7.93 1.35
N MET A 177 17.93 -8.86 0.41
CA MET A 177 16.91 -8.73 -0.64
C MET A 177 15.50 -8.79 -0.07
N ILE A 178 14.65 -7.87 -0.50
CA ILE A 178 13.21 -7.93 -0.17
C ILE A 178 12.56 -8.97 -1.08
N VAL A 179 12.13 -10.07 -0.49
CA VAL A 179 11.53 -11.21 -1.18
C VAL A 179 10.01 -11.27 -1.08
N GLY A 180 9.42 -10.35 -0.31
CA GLY A 180 7.98 -10.26 -0.16
C GLY A 180 7.55 -9.12 0.76
N GLU A 181 6.25 -8.88 0.79
CA GLU A 181 5.57 -7.99 1.72
C GLU A 181 5.06 -8.79 2.92
N HIS A 182 5.38 -8.35 4.14
CA HIS A 182 4.94 -9.01 5.36
C HIS A 182 3.52 -8.58 5.75
N ASN A 183 2.70 -9.49 6.25
CA ASN A 183 1.33 -9.20 6.71
C ASN A 183 1.27 -8.35 7.98
N ARG A 184 2.41 -8.09 8.64
CA ARG A 184 2.52 -7.28 9.86
C ARG A 184 3.37 -6.04 9.60
N GLU A 185 3.31 -5.08 10.50
CA GLU A 185 4.05 -3.79 10.38
C GLU A 185 5.58 -3.94 10.46
N ASN A 186 6.09 -5.01 11.08
CA ASN A 186 7.53 -5.24 11.28
C ASN A 186 8.16 -6.02 10.13
N ASP A 187 9.41 -5.71 9.83
CA ASP A 187 10.23 -6.51 8.91
C ASP A 187 10.57 -7.86 9.53
N LEU A 188 10.63 -8.88 8.70
CA LEU A 188 10.94 -10.26 9.10
C LEU A 188 12.05 -10.83 8.22
N ASN A 189 13.15 -11.24 8.85
CA ASN A 189 14.19 -11.99 8.17
C ASN A 189 13.72 -13.42 7.91
N VAL A 190 13.85 -13.87 6.67
CA VAL A 190 13.37 -15.15 6.20
C VAL A 190 14.42 -15.87 5.37
N ASN A 191 14.31 -17.19 5.28
CA ASN A 191 15.16 -18.00 4.45
C ASN A 191 14.39 -18.57 3.24
N PRO A 192 14.46 -17.94 2.08
CA PRO A 192 13.78 -18.43 0.87
C PRO A 192 14.51 -19.62 0.22
N CYS A 193 15.73 -19.92 0.65
CA CYS A 193 16.57 -20.99 0.09
C CYS A 193 16.50 -22.31 0.89
N LYS A 194 15.67 -22.39 1.93
CA LYS A 194 15.59 -23.55 2.82
C LYS A 194 14.98 -24.76 2.11
N ALA A 195 15.81 -25.72 1.72
CA ALA A 195 15.35 -26.98 1.16
C ALA A 195 14.67 -27.86 2.22
N LYS A 196 13.72 -28.68 1.80
CA LYS A 196 13.15 -29.73 2.64
C LYS A 196 14.26 -30.74 2.98
N LYS A 197 14.49 -30.98 4.27
CA LYS A 197 15.35 -32.10 4.67
C LYS A 197 14.67 -33.40 4.24
N LEU A 198 15.30 -34.14 3.37
CA LEU A 198 14.90 -35.50 3.03
C LEU A 198 15.13 -36.38 4.28
N SER A 199 14.09 -36.64 5.03
CA SER A 199 14.14 -37.72 6.03
C SER A 199 13.91 -39.03 5.29
N ASN A 200 14.84 -39.96 5.37
CA ASN A 200 14.57 -41.35 5.01
C ASN A 200 13.49 -41.87 5.96
N MET A 201 12.23 -41.86 5.50
CA MET A 201 11.23 -42.73 6.11
C MET A 201 11.69 -44.16 5.80
N ARG A 202 12.41 -44.77 6.72
CA ARG A 202 12.46 -46.23 6.77
C ARG A 202 11.03 -46.64 7.03
N ALA A 203 10.37 -47.19 6.02
CA ALA A 203 9.20 -47.98 6.25
C ALA A 203 9.64 -49.04 7.28
N SER A 204 9.09 -48.99 8.49
CA SER A 204 9.24 -50.09 9.43
C SER A 204 8.49 -51.26 8.79
N GLY A 205 9.24 -52.05 8.03
CA GLY A 205 8.75 -53.32 7.56
C GLY A 205 8.45 -54.20 8.78
N LYS A 206 7.21 -54.49 8.98
CA LYS A 206 6.67 -55.76 9.38
C LYS A 206 5.23 -55.84 8.98
#